data_c2d1001a64483e5fca36ba43676ec30e
#
_entry.id   c2d1001a64483e5fca36ba43676ec30e
#
_cell.length_a   1.000
_cell.length_b   1.000
_cell.length_c   1.000
_cell.angle_alpha   90.00
_cell.angle_beta   90.00
_cell.angle_gamma   90.00
#
_symmetry.space_group_name_H-M   'P 1'
#
loop_
_entity.id
_entity.type
_entity.pdbx_description
1 polymer ?
#
loop_
_entity_poly.entity_id
_entity_poly.type
_entity_poly.pdbx_seq_one_letter_code
_entity_poly.pdbx_strand_id
1 'polypeptide(L)'
;MKIVIDTYAWVELLLGSEKGKKVMEILENAEEVYTPSIVLAETAKKFLREGNDESTVAEWLDIINAASNITQIDPALSLEAAKCQLELSEKAKNFKQNTPSLFDAIVLATARINQCKVLTGDEHFKDLPETIWLS
;
A
#
# COMPACT_ATOMS: atom_id res chain seq x y z
N MET A 1 15.51 2.05 -7.15
CA MET A 1 14.80 2.05 -5.86
C MET A 1 13.69 1.01 -5.91
N LYS A 2 13.53 0.24 -4.85
CA LYS A 2 12.46 -0.75 -4.72
C LYS A 2 11.33 -0.13 -3.90
N ILE A 3 10.09 -0.29 -4.34
CA ILE A 3 8.94 0.32 -3.66
C ILE A 3 7.80 -0.68 -3.45
N VAL A 4 7.06 -0.47 -2.38
CA VAL A 4 5.79 -1.12 -2.10
C VAL A 4 4.70 -0.08 -2.30
N ILE A 5 3.67 -0.43 -3.04
CA ILE A 5 2.53 0.44 -3.31
C ILE A 5 1.35 -0.03 -2.44
N ASP A 6 0.79 0.87 -1.66
CA ASP A 6 -0.40 0.58 -0.87
C ASP A 6 -1.69 0.91 -1.62
N THR A 7 -2.82 0.66 -0.97
CA THR A 7 -4.13 0.94 -1.55
C THR A 7 -4.30 2.42 -1.90
N TYR A 8 -3.86 3.32 -1.02
CA TYR A 8 -3.97 4.77 -1.24
C TYR A 8 -3.33 5.16 -2.58
N ALA A 9 -2.08 4.74 -2.79
CA ALA A 9 -1.34 5.12 -3.99
C ALA A 9 -1.94 4.47 -5.25
N TRP A 10 -2.35 3.20 -5.20
CA TRP A 10 -3.00 2.56 -6.34
C TRP A 10 -4.31 3.26 -6.72
N VAL A 11 -5.12 3.62 -5.74
CA VAL A 11 -6.39 4.32 -5.99
C VAL A 11 -6.13 5.66 -6.70
N GLU A 12 -5.17 6.44 -6.23
CA GLU A 12 -4.83 7.72 -6.87
C GLU A 12 -4.37 7.52 -8.32
N LEU A 13 -3.55 6.50 -8.56
CA LEU A 13 -3.07 6.17 -9.91
C LEU A 13 -4.23 5.78 -10.83
N LEU A 14 -5.09 4.87 -10.38
CA LEU A 14 -6.22 4.37 -11.19
C LEU A 14 -7.24 5.45 -11.49
N LEU A 15 -7.43 6.41 -10.58
CA LEU A 15 -8.32 7.56 -10.79
C LEU A 15 -7.70 8.65 -11.65
N GLY A 16 -6.40 8.60 -11.92
CA GLY A 16 -5.73 9.61 -12.74
C GLY A 16 -5.63 10.99 -12.09
N SER A 17 -5.62 11.04 -10.76
CA SER A 17 -5.48 12.29 -10.01
C SER A 17 -4.08 12.89 -10.16
N GLU A 18 -3.89 14.12 -9.65
CA GLU A 18 -2.56 14.74 -9.63
C GLU A 18 -1.56 13.91 -8.82
N LYS A 19 -2.00 13.35 -7.69
CA LYS A 19 -1.17 12.41 -6.92
C LYS A 19 -0.91 11.14 -7.70
N GLY A 20 -1.89 10.65 -8.45
CA GLY A 20 -1.75 9.47 -9.32
C GLY A 20 -0.70 9.65 -10.39
N LYS A 21 -0.55 10.86 -10.93
CA LYS A 21 0.51 11.17 -11.90
C LYS A 21 1.89 11.03 -11.26
N LYS A 22 2.03 11.47 -10.01
CA LYS A 22 3.27 11.30 -9.24
C LYS A 22 3.57 9.83 -8.98
N VAL A 23 2.54 9.05 -8.66
CA VAL A 23 2.68 7.60 -8.47
C VAL A 23 3.20 6.95 -9.76
N MET A 24 2.59 7.28 -10.90
CA MET A 24 3.01 6.74 -12.20
C MET A 24 4.48 7.04 -12.49
N GLU A 25 4.89 8.29 -12.26
CA GLU A 25 6.26 8.72 -12.48
C GLU A 25 7.24 7.93 -11.61
N ILE A 26 6.90 7.71 -10.34
CA ILE A 26 7.73 6.92 -9.43
C ILE A 26 7.79 5.45 -9.87
N LEU A 27 6.65 4.87 -10.30
CA LEU A 27 6.60 3.51 -10.81
C LEU A 27 7.51 3.32 -12.03
N GLU A 28 7.48 4.25 -12.97
CA GLU A 28 8.28 4.19 -14.19
C GLU A 28 9.77 4.19 -13.92
N ASN A 29 10.20 4.77 -12.80
CA ASN A 29 11.60 4.87 -12.42
C ASN A 29 12.03 3.86 -11.35
N ALA A 30 11.12 3.03 -10.85
CA ALA A 30 11.44 2.04 -9.83
C ALA A 30 12.10 0.80 -10.44
N GLU A 31 13.07 0.24 -9.73
CA GLU A 31 13.70 -1.03 -10.12
C GLU A 31 12.76 -2.21 -9.93
N GLU A 32 12.05 -2.23 -8.80
CA GLU A 32 11.09 -3.27 -8.47
C GLU A 32 9.90 -2.64 -7.75
N VAL A 33 8.71 -3.13 -8.07
CA VAL A 33 7.45 -2.69 -7.48
C VAL A 33 6.76 -3.89 -6.87
N TYR A 34 6.35 -3.78 -5.62
CA TYR A 34 5.66 -4.83 -4.88
C TYR A 34 4.28 -4.34 -4.44
N THR A 35 3.31 -5.23 -4.53
CA THR A 35 1.97 -5.01 -4.00
C THR A 35 1.59 -6.18 -3.11
N PRO A 36 1.35 -5.95 -1.81
CA PRO A 36 0.82 -7.02 -0.95
C PRO A 36 -0.52 -7.52 -1.48
N SER A 37 -0.72 -8.83 -1.49
CA SER A 37 -1.95 -9.43 -2.03
C SER A 37 -3.22 -8.87 -1.40
N ILE A 38 -3.17 -8.49 -0.12
CA ILE A 38 -4.30 -7.90 0.58
C ILE A 38 -4.72 -6.55 0.00
N VAL A 39 -3.79 -5.82 -0.62
CA VAL A 39 -4.08 -4.54 -1.27
C VAL A 39 -5.04 -4.73 -2.45
N LEU A 40 -4.95 -5.85 -3.16
CA LEU A 40 -5.89 -6.16 -4.24
C LEU A 40 -7.33 -6.23 -3.70
N ALA A 41 -7.54 -6.94 -2.60
CA ALA A 41 -8.87 -7.07 -1.99
C ALA A 41 -9.36 -5.73 -1.44
N GLU A 42 -8.51 -4.97 -0.81
CA GLU A 42 -8.86 -3.65 -0.25
C GLU A 42 -9.22 -2.66 -1.36
N THR A 43 -8.46 -2.65 -2.44
CA THR A 43 -8.73 -1.81 -3.62
C THR A 43 -10.07 -2.19 -4.25
N ALA A 44 -10.32 -3.48 -4.44
CA ALA A 44 -11.59 -3.97 -4.99
C ALA A 44 -12.78 -3.55 -4.12
N LYS A 45 -12.66 -3.73 -2.81
CA LYS A 45 -13.69 -3.34 -1.85
C LYS A 45 -14.02 -1.86 -1.95
N LYS A 46 -12.99 -1.01 -2.01
CA LYS A 46 -13.18 0.44 -2.10
C LYS A 46 -13.97 0.83 -3.34
N PHE A 47 -13.56 0.34 -4.50
CA PHE A 47 -14.19 0.71 -5.76
C PHE A 47 -15.61 0.14 -5.92
N LEU A 48 -15.85 -1.09 -5.46
CA LEU A 48 -17.21 -1.65 -5.45
C LEU A 48 -18.13 -0.85 -4.54
N ARG A 49 -17.64 -0.46 -3.37
CA ARG A 49 -18.41 0.36 -2.42
C ARG A 49 -18.76 1.73 -3.02
N GLU A 50 -17.91 2.28 -3.87
CA GLU A 50 -18.15 3.55 -4.57
C GLU A 50 -19.06 3.42 -5.79
N GLY A 51 -19.54 2.23 -6.09
CA GLY A 51 -20.52 1.99 -7.16
C GLY A 51 -19.94 1.63 -8.51
N ASN A 52 -18.64 1.37 -8.60
CA ASN A 52 -18.03 0.90 -9.86
C ASN A 52 -18.50 -0.53 -10.13
N ASP A 53 -18.68 -0.88 -11.40
CA ASP A 53 -19.12 -2.22 -11.75
C ASP A 53 -17.97 -3.23 -11.63
N GLU A 54 -18.38 -4.50 -11.50
CA GLU A 54 -17.44 -5.60 -11.27
C GLU A 54 -16.42 -5.76 -12.39
N SER A 55 -16.83 -5.56 -13.64
CA SER A 55 -15.91 -5.72 -14.76
C SER A 55 -14.85 -4.62 -14.81
N THR A 56 -15.20 -3.39 -14.47
CA THR A 56 -14.25 -2.28 -14.37
C THR A 56 -13.25 -2.52 -13.24
N VAL A 57 -13.74 -2.97 -12.10
CA VAL A 57 -12.87 -3.27 -10.95
C VAL A 57 -11.91 -4.42 -11.30
N ALA A 58 -12.40 -5.47 -11.96
CA ALA A 58 -11.56 -6.57 -12.40
C ALA A 58 -10.43 -6.11 -13.34
N GLU A 59 -10.73 -5.21 -14.27
CA GLU A 59 -9.71 -4.63 -15.15
C GLU A 59 -8.65 -3.86 -14.36
N TRP A 60 -9.05 -3.09 -13.36
CA TRP A 60 -8.10 -2.35 -12.52
C TRP A 60 -7.21 -3.29 -11.71
N LEU A 61 -7.76 -4.38 -11.19
CA LEU A 61 -6.95 -5.38 -10.49
C LEU A 61 -5.94 -6.04 -11.43
N ASP A 62 -6.33 -6.29 -12.67
CA ASP A 62 -5.41 -6.83 -13.69
C ASP A 62 -4.26 -5.85 -13.99
N ILE A 63 -4.53 -4.54 -13.99
CA ILE A 63 -3.50 -3.53 -14.16
C ILE A 63 -2.48 -3.60 -13.02
N ILE A 64 -2.96 -3.67 -11.77
CA ILE A 64 -2.08 -3.80 -10.60
C ILE A 64 -1.23 -5.07 -10.70
N ASN A 65 -1.86 -6.19 -11.05
CA ASN A 65 -1.20 -7.48 -11.16
C ASN A 65 -0.12 -7.49 -12.25
N ALA A 66 -0.36 -6.79 -13.35
CA ALA A 66 0.61 -6.69 -14.46
C ALA A 66 1.76 -5.71 -14.14
N ALA A 67 1.51 -4.69 -13.33
CA ALA A 67 2.47 -3.62 -13.07
C ALA A 67 3.37 -3.87 -11.85
N SER A 68 3.10 -4.91 -11.06
CA SER A 68 3.83 -5.15 -9.81
C SER A 68 3.97 -6.63 -9.49
N ASN A 69 4.88 -6.92 -8.57
CA ASN A 69 5.04 -8.26 -7.99
C ASN A 69 4.09 -8.39 -6.80
N ILE A 70 3.12 -9.29 -6.90
CA ILE A 70 2.16 -9.51 -5.81
C ILE A 70 2.82 -10.38 -4.75
N THR A 71 2.88 -9.89 -3.51
CA THR A 71 3.49 -10.61 -2.41
C THR A 71 2.44 -11.28 -1.53
N GLN A 72 2.69 -12.54 -1.17
CA GLN A 72 1.76 -13.33 -0.35
C GLN A 72 2.10 -13.20 1.14
N ILE A 73 1.10 -13.48 1.97
CA ILE A 73 1.28 -13.49 3.43
C ILE A 73 1.73 -14.88 3.84
N ASP A 74 3.02 -15.02 4.18
CA ASP A 74 3.61 -16.26 4.67
C ASP A 74 3.88 -16.14 6.18
N PRO A 75 4.36 -17.21 6.86
CA PRO A 75 4.64 -17.14 8.30
C PRO A 75 5.64 -16.05 8.69
N ALA A 76 6.69 -15.84 7.91
CA ALA A 76 7.69 -14.82 8.21
C ALA A 76 7.10 -13.42 8.12
N LEU A 77 6.35 -13.15 7.06
CA LEU A 77 5.66 -11.87 6.89
C LEU A 77 4.62 -11.67 8.00
N SER A 78 3.89 -12.72 8.36
CA SER A 78 2.88 -12.66 9.41
C SER A 78 3.47 -12.22 10.75
N LEU A 79 4.62 -12.76 11.11
CA LEU A 79 5.32 -12.39 12.35
C LEU A 79 5.77 -10.93 12.30
N GLU A 80 6.39 -10.53 11.19
CA GLU A 80 6.83 -9.14 11.02
C GLU A 80 5.64 -8.17 11.01
N ALA A 81 4.53 -8.54 10.38
CA ALA A 81 3.32 -7.73 10.38
C ALA A 81 2.77 -7.52 11.80
N ALA A 82 2.80 -8.56 12.62
CA ALA A 82 2.36 -8.44 14.02
C ALA A 82 3.24 -7.44 14.79
N LYS A 83 4.55 -7.48 14.60
CA LYS A 83 5.49 -6.53 15.22
C LYS A 83 5.21 -5.11 14.72
N CYS A 84 5.02 -4.94 13.42
CA CYS A 84 4.72 -3.65 12.82
C CYS A 84 3.41 -3.07 13.35
N GLN A 85 2.40 -3.90 13.55
CA GLN A 85 1.11 -3.46 14.06
C GLN A 85 1.24 -2.90 15.49
N LEU A 86 2.04 -3.55 16.33
CA LEU A 86 2.31 -3.05 17.67
C LEU A 86 3.04 -1.71 17.65
N GLU A 87 4.03 -1.57 16.77
CA GLU A 87 4.78 -0.32 16.59
C GLU A 87 3.88 0.82 16.09
N LEU A 88 3.07 0.55 15.06
CA LEU A 88 2.15 1.56 14.51
C LEU A 88 1.08 1.96 15.52
N SER A 89 0.60 1.02 16.34
CA SER A 89 -0.38 1.30 17.40
C SER A 89 0.20 2.21 18.46
N GLU A 90 1.44 2.00 18.84
CA GLU A 90 2.12 2.86 19.81
C GLU A 90 2.34 4.27 19.26
N LYS A 91 2.76 4.36 17.99
CA LYS A 91 2.89 5.65 17.28
C LYS A 91 1.55 6.38 17.22
N ALA A 92 0.49 5.69 16.84
CA ALA A 92 -0.86 6.28 16.74
C ALA A 92 -1.34 6.82 18.10
N LYS A 93 -1.10 6.07 19.17
CA LYS A 93 -1.42 6.46 20.52
C LYS A 93 -0.69 7.75 20.93
N ASN A 94 0.61 7.83 20.63
CA ASN A 94 1.43 8.99 20.99
C ASN A 94 1.05 10.26 20.21
N PHE A 95 0.58 10.11 18.97
CA PHE A 95 0.19 11.22 18.10
C PHE A 95 -1.32 11.40 17.98
N LYS A 96 -2.11 10.73 18.82
CA LYS A 96 -3.59 10.81 18.84
C LYS A 96 -4.22 10.52 17.48
N GLN A 97 -3.64 9.60 16.73
CA GLN A 97 -4.15 9.10 15.44
C GLN A 97 -5.14 7.96 15.69
N ASN A 98 -5.93 7.64 14.67
CA ASN A 98 -6.77 6.43 14.67
C ASN A 98 -5.90 5.19 14.77
N THR A 99 -6.44 4.11 15.36
CA THR A 99 -5.74 2.84 15.44
C THR A 99 -5.46 2.31 14.03
N PRO A 100 -4.19 2.01 13.70
CA PRO A 100 -3.86 1.44 12.40
C PRO A 100 -4.39 0.03 12.26
N SER A 101 -4.75 -0.34 11.02
CA SER A 101 -5.25 -1.67 10.73
C SER A 101 -4.11 -2.68 10.58
N LEU A 102 -4.45 -3.96 10.65
CA LEU A 102 -3.50 -5.01 10.33
C LEU A 102 -3.07 -4.93 8.86
N PHE A 103 -3.92 -4.41 7.97
CA PHE A 103 -3.57 -4.18 6.57
C PHE A 103 -2.40 -3.21 6.44
N ASP A 104 -2.42 -2.11 7.19
CA ASP A 104 -1.30 -1.16 7.22
C ASP A 104 -0.02 -1.84 7.68
N ALA A 105 -0.13 -2.68 8.71
CA ALA A 105 1.01 -3.41 9.23
C ALA A 105 1.59 -4.40 8.22
N ILE A 106 0.75 -5.05 7.42
CA ILE A 106 1.18 -5.97 6.36
C ILE A 106 1.95 -5.21 5.28
N VAL A 107 1.48 -4.02 4.90
CA VAL A 107 2.17 -3.16 3.93
C VAL A 107 3.57 -2.78 4.45
N LEU A 108 3.65 -2.32 5.69
CA LEU A 108 4.93 -1.94 6.30
C LEU A 108 5.88 -3.14 6.42
N ALA A 109 5.37 -4.28 6.84
CA ALA A 109 6.16 -5.51 6.96
C ALA A 109 6.71 -5.96 5.60
N THR A 110 5.88 -5.86 4.55
CA THR A 110 6.31 -6.18 3.19
C THR A 110 7.50 -5.31 2.77
N ALA A 111 7.42 -4.02 3.08
CA ALA A 111 8.50 -3.08 2.78
C ALA A 111 9.78 -3.44 3.53
N ARG A 112 9.67 -3.72 4.82
CA ARG A 112 10.84 -4.04 5.66
C ARG A 112 11.52 -5.32 5.25
N ILE A 113 10.76 -6.38 4.99
CA ILE A 113 11.31 -7.67 4.57
C ILE A 113 12.03 -7.56 3.22
N ASN A 114 11.48 -6.77 2.30
CA ASN A 114 12.05 -6.61 0.96
C ASN A 114 12.99 -5.41 0.83
N GLN A 115 13.27 -4.72 1.93
CA GLN A 115 14.13 -3.52 1.95
C GLN A 115 13.65 -2.46 0.96
N CYS A 116 12.34 -2.21 0.98
CA CYS A 116 11.67 -1.27 0.11
C CYS A 116 11.22 -0.02 0.87
N LYS A 117 10.90 1.02 0.12
CA LYS A 117 10.13 2.17 0.61
C LYS A 117 8.65 1.93 0.36
N VAL A 118 7.80 2.51 1.20
CA VAL A 118 6.35 2.49 1.02
C VAL A 118 5.91 3.80 0.37
N LEU A 119 5.25 3.71 -0.76
CA LEU A 119 4.66 4.87 -1.43
C LEU A 119 3.21 5.02 -0.99
N THR A 120 2.90 6.06 -0.23
CA THR A 120 1.59 6.22 0.41
C THR A 120 1.29 7.68 0.75
N GLY A 121 0.01 7.99 0.90
CA GLY A 121 -0.47 9.24 1.50
C GLY A 121 -1.27 8.99 2.79
N ASP A 122 -1.23 7.76 3.31
CA ASP A 122 -1.94 7.42 4.56
C ASP A 122 -1.15 7.92 5.76
N GLU A 123 -1.83 8.66 6.66
CA GLU A 123 -1.20 9.30 7.83
C GLU A 123 -0.50 8.32 8.77
N HIS A 124 -0.91 7.04 8.81
CA HIS A 124 -0.27 6.04 9.64
C HIS A 124 1.18 5.79 9.26
N PHE A 125 1.54 6.08 8.01
CA PHE A 125 2.91 5.94 7.50
C PHE A 125 3.71 7.22 7.52
N LYS A 126 3.07 8.36 7.81
CA LYS A 126 3.74 9.64 7.83
C LYS A 126 4.86 9.63 8.87
N ASP A 127 6.00 10.19 8.52
CA ASP A 127 7.18 10.29 9.38
C ASP A 127 7.91 8.97 9.67
N LEU A 128 7.49 7.86 9.06
CA LEU A 128 8.28 6.63 9.11
C LEU A 128 9.44 6.73 8.13
N PRO A 129 10.64 6.21 8.49
CA PRO A 129 11.80 6.29 7.61
C PRO A 129 11.62 5.56 6.27
N GLU A 130 10.75 4.55 6.22
CA GLU A 130 10.46 3.79 5.01
C GLU A 130 9.52 4.53 4.04
N THR A 131 8.89 5.62 4.44
CA THR A 131 7.82 6.24 3.66
C THR A 131 8.31 7.21 2.58
N ILE A 132 7.79 7.05 1.37
CA ILE A 132 7.78 8.08 0.33
C ILE A 132 6.39 8.71 0.40
N TRP A 133 6.30 9.93 0.87
CA TRP A 133 5.04 10.58 1.16
C TRP A 133 4.41 11.23 -0.08
N LEU A 134 3.14 10.95 -0.30
CA LEU A 134 2.32 11.61 -1.32
C LEU A 134 1.56 12.77 -0.67
N SER A 135 1.98 13.96 -0.96
CA SER A 135 1.34 15.19 -0.44
C SER A 135 0.30 15.75 -1.38
#